data_f6fc2ed7fd73831bebfa3694594335ae
#
_entry.id   f6fc2ed7fd73831bebfa3694594335ae
#
_cell.length_a   1.000
_cell.length_b   1.000
_cell.length_c   1.000
_cell.angle_alpha   90.00
_cell.angle_beta   90.00
_cell.angle_gamma   90.00
#
_symmetry.space_group_name_H-M   'P 1'
#
loop_
_entity.id
_entity.type
_entity.pdbx_description
1 polymer ?
#
loop_
_entity_poly.entity_id
_entity_poly.type
_entity_poly.pdbx_seq_one_letter_code
_entity_poly.pdbx_strand_id
1 'polypeptide(L)'
;RPIQASTLTALVDYIKNCSGELRSGMICHVESPVKVSLYSELTQERKRENLFECNAIVPKFRFDSWYDQESFLIEMRADFVSAGDLETILKIAGNVQSGSTKNCVDDGVSQQTTIKSGVASRADIIPPNPACLTPYRTFLEIPQPDGLFVFRIGERNGEPSFKIVEAEGGLW
;
A
#
# COMPACT_ATOMS: atom_id res chain seq x y z
N ARG A 1 -29.43 -10.30 -5.72
CA ARG A 1 -28.29 -9.38 -5.49
C ARG A 1 -27.45 -9.94 -4.34
N PRO A 2 -26.11 -10.12 -4.48
CA PRO A 2 -25.26 -10.65 -3.43
C PRO A 2 -25.25 -9.73 -2.19
N ILE A 3 -25.01 -10.32 -1.03
CA ILE A 3 -24.68 -9.58 0.18
C ILE A 3 -23.31 -8.93 -0.02
N GLN A 4 -23.17 -7.64 0.34
CA GLN A 4 -21.94 -6.88 0.20
C GLN A 4 -21.26 -6.70 1.55
N ALA A 5 -19.95 -6.92 1.61
CA ALA A 5 -19.13 -6.67 2.80
C ALA A 5 -17.76 -6.12 2.39
N SER A 6 -17.04 -5.57 3.37
CA SER A 6 -15.68 -5.06 3.18
C SER A 6 -14.61 -5.89 3.90
N THR A 7 -15.01 -6.96 4.59
CA THR A 7 -14.12 -7.77 5.42
C THR A 7 -14.27 -9.26 5.12
N LEU A 8 -13.18 -10.01 5.19
CA LEU A 8 -13.22 -11.47 5.08
C LEU A 8 -13.90 -12.11 6.29
N THR A 9 -13.83 -11.48 7.46
CA THR A 9 -14.54 -11.92 8.67
C THR A 9 -16.04 -12.04 8.42
N ALA A 10 -16.65 -11.07 7.73
CA ALA A 10 -18.07 -11.11 7.40
C ALA A 10 -18.43 -12.31 6.51
N LEU A 11 -17.59 -12.66 5.55
CA LEU A 11 -17.77 -13.86 4.72
C LEU A 11 -17.66 -15.14 5.54
N VAL A 12 -16.65 -15.21 6.41
CA VAL A 12 -16.46 -16.38 7.30
C VAL A 12 -17.66 -16.54 8.24
N ASP A 13 -18.16 -15.45 8.81
CA ASP A 13 -19.33 -15.48 9.69
C ASP A 13 -20.61 -15.90 8.94
N TYR A 14 -20.79 -15.42 7.71
CA TYR A 14 -21.88 -15.88 6.85
C TYR A 14 -21.77 -17.38 6.60
N ILE A 15 -20.61 -17.90 6.23
CA ILE A 15 -20.40 -19.34 6.01
C ILE A 15 -20.66 -20.15 7.27
N LYS A 16 -20.28 -19.66 8.45
CA LYS A 16 -20.48 -20.37 9.72
C LYS A 16 -21.92 -20.37 10.23
N ASN A 17 -22.65 -19.30 10.00
CA ASN A 17 -23.93 -19.05 10.67
C ASN A 17 -25.17 -19.21 9.77
N CYS A 18 -25.01 -19.21 8.44
CA CYS A 18 -26.12 -19.33 7.49
C CYS A 18 -26.23 -20.74 6.89
N SER A 19 -26.14 -21.78 7.72
CA SER A 19 -26.12 -23.17 7.30
C SER A 19 -27.35 -23.60 6.48
N GLY A 20 -28.48 -22.93 6.62
CA GLY A 20 -29.68 -23.17 5.81
C GLY A 20 -29.56 -22.76 4.34
N GLU A 21 -28.64 -21.85 4.04
CA GLU A 21 -28.38 -21.34 2.68
C GLU A 21 -27.17 -22.03 2.03
N LEU A 22 -26.33 -22.67 2.82
CA LEU A 22 -25.09 -23.27 2.38
C LEU A 22 -25.27 -24.72 1.95
N ARG A 23 -24.71 -25.09 0.81
CA ARG A 23 -24.74 -26.42 0.25
C ARG A 23 -23.35 -26.87 -0.22
N SER A 24 -23.16 -28.19 -0.32
CA SER A 24 -21.95 -28.73 -0.96
C SER A 24 -21.87 -28.30 -2.42
N GLY A 25 -20.67 -28.00 -2.92
CA GLY A 25 -20.45 -27.53 -4.29
C GLY A 25 -20.47 -26.02 -4.48
N MET A 26 -20.55 -25.25 -3.40
CA MET A 26 -20.30 -23.81 -3.43
C MET A 26 -18.83 -23.52 -3.69
N ILE A 27 -18.55 -22.37 -4.29
CA ILE A 27 -17.20 -21.94 -4.63
C ILE A 27 -16.92 -20.58 -4.00
N CYS A 28 -15.86 -20.53 -3.19
CA CYS A 28 -15.25 -19.28 -2.77
C CYS A 28 -14.21 -18.90 -3.84
N HIS A 29 -14.45 -17.81 -4.54
CA HIS A 29 -13.62 -17.34 -5.64
C HIS A 29 -12.86 -16.09 -5.23
N VAL A 30 -11.53 -16.17 -5.19
CA VAL A 30 -10.65 -15.02 -5.02
C VAL A 30 -10.43 -14.39 -6.39
N GLU A 31 -11.14 -13.31 -6.66
CA GLU A 31 -11.09 -12.64 -7.97
C GLU A 31 -9.86 -11.74 -8.11
N SER A 32 -9.45 -11.13 -7.01
CA SER A 32 -8.32 -10.22 -6.95
C SER A 32 -7.84 -10.05 -5.51
N PRO A 33 -6.72 -9.37 -5.28
CA PRO A 33 -6.26 -9.05 -3.92
C PRO A 33 -7.28 -8.30 -3.05
N VAL A 34 -8.25 -7.65 -3.66
CA VAL A 34 -9.25 -6.81 -2.98
C VAL A 34 -10.69 -7.32 -3.17
N LYS A 35 -10.87 -8.46 -3.83
CA LYS A 35 -12.22 -8.97 -4.08
C LYS A 35 -12.31 -10.49 -3.95
N VAL A 36 -13.26 -10.93 -3.12
CA VAL A 36 -13.61 -12.34 -2.93
C VAL A 36 -15.10 -12.50 -3.04
N SER A 37 -15.56 -13.49 -3.80
CA SER A 37 -16.98 -13.79 -4.00
C SER A 37 -17.31 -15.23 -3.64
N LEU A 38 -18.51 -15.44 -3.10
CA LEU A 38 -19.06 -16.75 -2.81
C LEU A 38 -20.20 -17.07 -3.78
N TYR A 39 -20.04 -18.14 -4.54
CA TYR A 39 -21.04 -18.62 -5.50
C TYR A 39 -21.74 -19.86 -5.02
N SER A 40 -23.02 -20.00 -5.37
CA SER A 40 -23.83 -21.19 -5.11
C SER A 40 -23.27 -22.46 -5.81
N GLU A 41 -23.81 -23.61 -5.45
CA GLU A 41 -23.72 -24.79 -6.31
C GLU A 41 -24.34 -24.52 -7.69
N LEU A 42 -24.08 -25.43 -8.64
CA LEU A 42 -24.71 -25.34 -9.98
C LEU A 42 -26.21 -25.56 -9.87
N THR A 43 -26.97 -24.64 -10.43
CA THR A 43 -28.42 -24.82 -10.66
C THR A 43 -28.68 -25.86 -11.74
N GLN A 44 -29.94 -26.25 -11.91
CA GLN A 44 -30.35 -27.16 -13.00
C GLN A 44 -30.01 -26.58 -14.40
N GLU A 45 -29.98 -25.26 -14.52
CA GLU A 45 -29.59 -24.56 -15.75
C GLU A 45 -28.07 -24.42 -15.90
N ARG A 46 -27.26 -25.05 -15.01
CA ARG A 46 -25.80 -24.97 -14.99
C ARG A 46 -25.26 -23.54 -14.78
N LYS A 47 -25.98 -22.74 -14.03
CA LYS A 47 -25.58 -21.41 -13.59
C LYS A 47 -25.23 -21.40 -12.10
N ARG A 48 -24.52 -20.40 -11.65
CA ARG A 48 -24.25 -20.14 -10.23
C ARG A 48 -24.82 -18.79 -9.85
N GLU A 49 -25.40 -18.71 -8.66
CA GLU A 49 -25.78 -17.44 -8.06
C GLU A 49 -24.62 -16.87 -7.28
N ASN A 50 -24.39 -15.57 -7.40
CA ASN A 50 -23.46 -14.87 -6.52
C ASN A 50 -24.19 -14.54 -5.22
N LEU A 51 -23.77 -15.15 -4.13
CA LEU A 51 -24.41 -15.06 -2.82
C LEU A 51 -23.81 -13.95 -1.98
N PHE A 52 -22.49 -13.80 -2.02
CA PHE A 52 -21.76 -12.88 -1.15
C PHE A 52 -20.54 -12.30 -1.88
N GLU A 53 -20.28 -11.01 -1.72
CA GLU A 53 -19.10 -10.33 -2.24
C GLU A 53 -18.40 -9.54 -1.13
N CYS A 54 -17.11 -9.78 -0.98
CA CYS A 54 -16.22 -8.96 -0.18
C CYS A 54 -15.36 -8.08 -1.06
N ASN A 55 -15.38 -6.78 -0.81
CA ASN A 55 -14.54 -5.82 -1.48
C ASN A 55 -13.72 -5.08 -0.43
N ALA A 56 -12.42 -5.32 -0.37
CA ALA A 56 -11.53 -4.67 0.59
C ALA A 56 -11.54 -3.15 0.39
N ILE A 57 -11.53 -2.42 1.49
CA ILE A 57 -11.31 -0.97 1.47
C ILE A 57 -9.82 -0.75 1.65
N VAL A 58 -9.16 -0.30 0.59
CA VAL A 58 -7.73 0.00 0.59
C VAL A 58 -7.49 1.50 0.35
N PRO A 59 -6.44 2.08 0.96
CA PRO A 59 -6.05 3.45 0.71
C PRO A 59 -5.73 3.68 -0.77
N LYS A 60 -5.81 4.93 -1.19
CA LYS A 60 -5.53 5.36 -2.56
C LYS A 60 -4.26 6.20 -2.61
N PHE A 61 -3.14 5.65 -2.13
CA PHE A 61 -1.86 6.30 -2.27
C PHE A 61 -1.52 6.54 -3.75
N ARG A 62 -1.09 7.74 -4.08
CA ARG A 62 -0.76 8.11 -5.46
C ARG A 62 0.72 7.83 -5.75
N PHE A 63 1.01 6.64 -6.21
CA PHE A 63 2.34 6.29 -6.69
C PHE A 63 2.72 7.13 -7.92
N ASP A 64 4.01 7.33 -8.10
CA ASP A 64 4.59 8.15 -9.18
C ASP A 64 4.03 9.58 -9.25
N SER A 65 3.61 10.12 -8.12
CA SER A 65 3.07 11.48 -8.00
C SER A 65 3.80 12.24 -6.90
N TRP A 66 4.10 13.50 -7.15
CA TRP A 66 4.75 14.36 -6.17
C TRP A 66 3.77 14.79 -5.08
N TYR A 67 4.23 14.69 -3.84
CA TYR A 67 3.58 15.20 -2.64
C TYR A 67 4.39 16.34 -2.05
N ASP A 68 3.71 17.32 -1.45
CA ASP A 68 4.37 18.23 -0.50
C ASP A 68 4.75 17.49 0.77
N GLN A 69 5.59 18.12 1.59
CA GLN A 69 6.14 17.47 2.80
C GLN A 69 5.05 17.00 3.76
N GLU A 70 4.09 17.86 4.09
CA GLU A 70 3.03 17.53 5.06
C GLU A 70 2.14 16.39 4.56
N SER A 71 1.65 16.51 3.33
CA SER A 71 0.81 15.48 2.71
C SER A 71 1.55 14.16 2.60
N PHE A 72 2.84 14.18 2.23
CA PHE A 72 3.65 12.97 2.15
C PHE A 72 3.77 12.26 3.49
N LEU A 73 4.09 12.98 4.55
CA LEU A 73 4.23 12.40 5.90
C LEU A 73 2.91 11.79 6.39
N ILE A 74 1.79 12.46 6.14
CA ILE A 74 0.46 11.99 6.53
C ILE A 74 0.06 10.74 5.75
N GLU A 75 0.13 10.79 4.43
CA GLU A 75 -0.26 9.69 3.55
C GLU A 75 0.62 8.43 3.76
N MET A 76 1.94 8.62 3.92
CA MET A 76 2.83 7.49 4.22
C MET A 76 2.50 6.80 5.55
N ARG A 77 2.12 7.55 6.58
CA ARG A 77 1.69 6.96 7.85
C ARG A 77 0.31 6.30 7.77
N ALA A 78 -0.60 6.86 6.98
CA ALA A 78 -1.96 6.35 6.85
C ALA A 78 -2.03 5.10 5.96
N ASP A 79 -1.24 5.07 4.87
CA ASP A 79 -1.43 4.13 3.78
C ASP A 79 -0.42 2.97 3.78
N PHE A 80 0.57 3.00 4.69
CA PHE A 80 1.61 1.98 4.81
C PHE A 80 1.67 1.38 6.21
N VAL A 81 1.98 0.09 6.28
CA VAL A 81 2.27 -0.59 7.54
C VAL A 81 3.58 -0.04 8.12
N SER A 82 3.64 0.14 9.43
CA SER A 82 4.87 0.58 10.12
C SER A 82 5.89 -0.56 10.17
N ALA A 83 6.55 -0.77 9.04
CA ALA A 83 7.53 -1.84 8.81
C ALA A 83 8.57 -1.42 7.76
N GLY A 84 9.62 -2.22 7.61
CA GLY A 84 10.67 -1.98 6.62
C GLY A 84 11.33 -0.62 6.76
N ASP A 85 11.48 0.09 5.66
CA ASP A 85 12.17 1.38 5.59
C ASP A 85 11.28 2.60 5.87
N LEU A 86 10.00 2.40 6.25
CA LEU A 86 9.03 3.49 6.42
C LEU A 86 9.53 4.58 7.38
N GLU A 87 9.97 4.21 8.58
CA GLU A 87 10.41 5.19 9.59
C GLU A 87 11.68 5.94 9.13
N THR A 88 12.56 5.29 8.41
CA THR A 88 13.74 5.93 7.83
C THR A 88 13.35 6.98 6.79
N ILE A 89 12.43 6.65 5.90
CA ILE A 89 11.91 7.58 4.89
C ILE A 89 11.19 8.76 5.54
N LEU A 90 10.35 8.52 6.54
CA LEU A 90 9.64 9.58 7.26
C LEU A 90 10.60 10.52 8.00
N LYS A 91 11.65 9.98 8.61
CA LYS A 91 12.69 10.79 9.26
C LYS A 91 13.42 11.68 8.26
N ILE A 92 13.77 11.13 7.11
CA ILE A 92 14.43 11.90 6.03
C ILE A 92 13.47 12.97 5.51
N ALA A 93 12.27 12.60 5.11
CA ALA A 93 11.29 13.52 4.55
C ALA A 93 10.91 14.66 5.50
N GLY A 94 10.83 14.37 6.81
CA GLY A 94 10.53 15.37 7.83
C GLY A 94 11.67 16.34 8.15
N ASN A 95 12.91 16.03 7.74
CA ASN A 95 14.10 16.79 8.14
C ASN A 95 14.98 17.24 6.98
N VAL A 96 14.59 16.99 5.74
CA VAL A 96 15.39 17.35 4.56
C VAL A 96 15.58 18.87 4.47
N GLN A 97 16.78 19.29 4.06
CA GLN A 97 17.10 20.69 3.76
C GLN A 97 16.78 21.00 2.31
N SER A 98 16.04 22.09 2.06
CA SER A 98 15.78 22.57 0.69
C SER A 98 17.07 22.81 -0.09
N GLY A 99 17.08 22.41 -1.36
CA GLY A 99 18.21 22.61 -2.27
C GLY A 99 19.43 21.71 -2.00
N SER A 100 19.36 20.78 -1.03
CA SER A 100 20.50 19.93 -0.66
C SER A 100 20.57 18.60 -1.43
N THR A 101 19.53 18.23 -2.16
CA THR A 101 19.41 16.92 -2.81
C THR A 101 20.22 16.87 -4.11
N LYS A 102 21.03 15.82 -4.24
CA LYS A 102 21.84 15.53 -5.43
C LYS A 102 21.63 14.09 -5.88
N ASN A 103 21.71 13.84 -7.19
CA ASN A 103 21.70 12.48 -7.69
C ASN A 103 23.07 11.82 -7.47
N CYS A 104 23.09 10.58 -7.00
CA CYS A 104 24.29 9.76 -6.99
C CYS A 104 24.53 9.21 -8.40
N VAL A 105 25.80 9.20 -8.82
CA VAL A 105 26.17 8.90 -10.23
C VAL A 105 26.19 7.39 -10.50
N ASP A 106 26.39 6.56 -9.47
CA ASP A 106 26.76 5.14 -9.65
C ASP A 106 25.61 4.19 -10.00
N ASP A 107 24.36 4.50 -9.62
CA ASP A 107 23.19 3.64 -9.88
C ASP A 107 22.04 4.33 -10.65
N GLY A 108 22.17 5.63 -10.90
CA GLY A 108 21.16 6.44 -11.62
C GLY A 108 19.84 6.68 -10.87
N VAL A 109 19.64 6.11 -9.68
CA VAL A 109 18.40 6.13 -8.91
C VAL A 109 18.58 6.77 -7.55
N SER A 110 19.66 6.46 -6.83
CA SER A 110 19.93 6.95 -5.48
C SER A 110 20.22 8.44 -5.45
N GLN A 111 19.80 9.08 -4.37
CA GLN A 111 20.00 10.49 -4.11
C GLN A 111 20.72 10.66 -2.79
N GLN A 112 21.53 11.71 -2.66
CA GLN A 112 22.08 12.19 -1.40
C GLN A 112 21.37 13.47 -1.01
N THR A 113 21.02 13.61 0.26
CA THR A 113 20.40 14.82 0.80
C THR A 113 20.97 15.15 2.17
N THR A 114 20.83 16.41 2.58
CA THR A 114 21.21 16.86 3.93
C THR A 114 19.97 16.98 4.79
N ILE A 115 20.02 16.41 5.99
CA ILE A 115 18.94 16.48 6.97
C ILE A 115 19.40 17.20 8.24
N LYS A 116 18.44 17.77 8.97
CA LYS A 116 18.66 18.25 10.33
C LYS A 116 18.80 17.06 11.28
N SER A 117 19.92 16.96 11.98
CA SER A 117 20.19 15.89 12.96
C SER A 117 20.17 16.38 14.40
N GLY A 118 19.82 17.66 14.63
CA GLY A 118 19.73 18.31 15.94
C GLY A 118 19.53 19.82 15.78
N VAL A 119 19.53 20.57 16.88
CA VAL A 119 19.25 22.02 16.86
C VAL A 119 20.27 22.80 16.02
N ALA A 120 21.51 22.34 15.94
CA ALA A 120 22.60 23.03 15.20
C ALA A 120 23.39 22.07 14.30
N SER A 121 23.03 20.81 14.17
CA SER A 121 23.79 19.83 13.36
C SER A 121 23.03 19.42 12.11
N ARG A 122 23.80 19.11 11.08
CA ARG A 122 23.34 18.59 9.78
C ARG A 122 24.09 17.32 9.46
N ALA A 123 23.45 16.40 8.77
CA ALA A 123 24.07 15.17 8.29
C ALA A 123 23.68 14.92 6.85
N ASP A 124 24.65 14.52 6.02
CA ASP A 124 24.39 14.00 4.69
C ASP A 124 23.94 12.55 4.81
N ILE A 125 22.88 12.21 4.08
CA ILE A 125 22.31 10.88 4.09
C ILE A 125 21.93 10.46 2.67
N ILE A 126 22.10 9.18 2.39
CA ILE A 126 21.57 8.53 1.17
C ILE A 126 20.35 7.72 1.59
N PRO A 127 19.14 8.13 1.17
CA PRO A 127 17.93 7.35 1.44
C PRO A 127 18.05 5.92 0.90
N PRO A 128 17.39 4.94 1.53
CA PRO A 128 17.34 3.58 1.00
C PRO A 128 16.66 3.60 -0.39
N ASN A 129 17.35 3.06 -1.40
CA ASN A 129 16.85 2.88 -2.75
C ASN A 129 17.45 1.60 -3.37
N PRO A 130 16.63 0.59 -3.68
CA PRO A 130 15.17 0.58 -3.44
C PRO A 130 14.83 0.52 -1.94
N ALA A 131 13.70 1.10 -1.58
CA ALA A 131 13.15 1.03 -0.22
C ALA A 131 12.16 -0.13 -0.11
N CYS A 132 12.26 -0.90 0.97
CA CYS A 132 11.30 -1.95 1.29
C CYS A 132 10.12 -1.33 2.06
N LEU A 133 8.94 -1.32 1.46
CA LEU A 133 7.72 -0.74 2.02
C LEU A 133 6.56 -1.71 1.92
N THR A 134 5.59 -1.56 2.82
CA THR A 134 4.41 -2.43 2.94
C THR A 134 3.14 -1.59 2.88
N PRO A 135 2.68 -1.20 1.68
CA PRO A 135 1.41 -0.48 1.55
C PRO A 135 0.23 -1.38 1.88
N TYR A 136 -0.87 -0.79 2.37
CA TYR A 136 -2.13 -1.50 2.49
C TYR A 136 -2.72 -1.73 1.10
N ARG A 137 -2.79 -3.00 0.65
CA ARG A 137 -3.20 -3.40 -0.70
C ARG A 137 -4.30 -4.44 -0.77
N THR A 138 -4.65 -5.03 0.37
CA THR A 138 -5.61 -6.12 0.46
C THR A 138 -6.41 -6.03 1.75
N PHE A 139 -7.19 -7.06 2.06
CA PHE A 139 -7.97 -7.13 3.28
C PHE A 139 -7.08 -6.99 4.54
N LEU A 140 -7.57 -6.23 5.52
CA LEU A 140 -6.82 -5.95 6.76
C LEU A 140 -6.61 -7.20 7.63
N GLU A 141 -7.41 -8.25 7.43
CA GLU A 141 -7.33 -9.50 8.19
C GLU A 141 -6.19 -10.42 7.75
N ILE A 142 -5.52 -10.09 6.64
CA ILE A 142 -4.37 -10.85 6.16
C ILE A 142 -3.11 -9.99 6.14
N PRO A 143 -1.92 -10.60 6.23
CA PRO A 143 -0.67 -9.84 6.11
C PRO A 143 -0.60 -9.05 4.81
N GLN A 144 -0.19 -7.79 4.91
CA GLN A 144 0.03 -6.97 3.73
C GLN A 144 1.36 -7.35 3.09
N PRO A 145 1.42 -7.47 1.76
CA PRO A 145 2.67 -7.78 1.08
C PRO A 145 3.60 -6.57 1.04
N ASP A 146 4.87 -6.82 1.31
CA ASP A 146 5.94 -5.87 1.08
C ASP A 146 6.34 -5.83 -0.40
N GLY A 147 7.04 -4.78 -0.78
CA GLY A 147 7.57 -4.60 -2.11
C GLY A 147 8.75 -3.63 -2.10
N LEU A 148 9.41 -3.52 -3.24
CA LEU A 148 10.51 -2.58 -3.44
C LEU A 148 10.01 -1.34 -4.18
N PHE A 149 10.43 -0.19 -3.71
CA PHE A 149 10.00 1.11 -4.21
C PHE A 149 11.19 2.04 -4.37
N VAL A 150 11.09 2.95 -5.31
CA VAL A 150 12.06 4.03 -5.47
C VAL A 150 11.52 5.27 -4.76
N PHE A 151 12.25 5.75 -3.77
CA PHE A 151 11.96 6.98 -3.07
C PHE A 151 12.69 8.14 -3.74
N ARG A 152 11.95 9.19 -4.11
CA ARG A 152 12.50 10.37 -4.78
C ARG A 152 12.22 11.62 -3.98
N ILE A 153 13.24 12.47 -3.91
CA ILE A 153 13.17 13.81 -3.33
C ILE A 153 13.30 14.81 -4.46
N GLY A 154 12.43 15.79 -4.49
CA GLY A 154 12.44 16.90 -5.43
C GLY A 154 12.19 18.21 -4.73
N GLU A 155 12.02 19.26 -5.51
CA GLU A 155 11.70 20.60 -5.03
C GLU A 155 10.65 21.22 -5.95
N ARG A 156 9.65 21.84 -5.34
CA ARG A 156 8.63 22.62 -6.03
C ARG A 156 8.43 23.94 -5.32
N ASN A 157 8.57 25.05 -6.03
CA ASN A 157 8.44 26.42 -5.48
C ASN A 157 9.33 26.66 -4.24
N GLY A 158 10.56 26.12 -4.25
CA GLY A 158 11.50 26.25 -3.13
C GLY A 158 11.23 25.33 -1.93
N GLU A 159 10.19 24.51 -1.97
CA GLU A 159 9.83 23.57 -0.92
C GLU A 159 10.14 22.12 -1.30
N PRO A 160 10.57 21.26 -0.36
CA PRO A 160 10.79 19.86 -0.63
C PRO A 160 9.51 19.16 -1.09
N SER A 161 9.66 18.27 -2.07
CA SER A 161 8.60 17.38 -2.53
C SER A 161 9.10 15.95 -2.60
N PHE A 162 8.17 15.00 -2.49
CA PHE A 162 8.51 13.58 -2.38
C PHE A 162 7.59 12.74 -3.25
N LYS A 163 8.14 11.65 -3.79
CA LYS A 163 7.32 10.63 -4.45
C LYS A 163 7.86 9.23 -4.22
N ILE A 164 6.96 8.28 -4.27
CA ILE A 164 7.23 6.84 -4.25
C ILE A 164 6.85 6.27 -5.61
N VAL A 165 7.79 5.59 -6.24
CA VAL A 165 7.57 4.90 -7.51
C VAL A 165 7.66 3.41 -7.28
N GLU A 166 6.71 2.65 -7.81
CA GLU A 166 6.75 1.20 -7.72
C GLU A 166 7.94 0.65 -8.53
N ALA A 167 8.67 -0.28 -7.92
CA ALA A 167 9.76 -1.01 -8.55
C ALA A 167 9.39 -2.50 -8.66
N GLU A 168 10.32 -3.40 -8.39
CA GLU A 168 10.05 -4.84 -8.44
C GLU A 168 9.01 -5.26 -7.40
N GLY A 169 8.00 -6.00 -7.84
CA GLY A 169 6.90 -6.46 -7.00
C GLY A 169 5.87 -5.38 -6.66
N GLY A 170 5.93 -4.22 -7.30
CA GLY A 170 4.96 -3.14 -7.10
C GLY A 170 3.55 -3.49 -7.56
N LEU A 171 3.46 -4.21 -8.66
CA LEU A 171 2.20 -4.78 -9.17
C LEU A 171 2.17 -6.28 -8.93
N TRP A 172 1.15 -6.78 -8.27
CA TRP A 172 0.91 -8.21 -8.05
C TRP A 172 -0.56 -8.55 -8.17
#